data_22a8a66905aedb81bd1df13f6309a168
#
_entry.id   22a8a66905aedb81bd1df13f6309a168
#
_cell.length_a   1.000
_cell.length_b   1.000
_cell.length_c   1.000
_cell.angle_alpha   90.00
_cell.angle_beta   90.00
_cell.angle_gamma   90.00
#
_symmetry.space_group_name_H-M   'P 1'
#
loop_
_entity.id
_entity.type
_entity.pdbx_description
1 polymer ?
#
loop_
_entity_poly.entity_id
_entity_poly.type
_entity_poly.pdbx_seq_one_letter_code
_entity_poly.pdbx_strand_id
1 'polypeptide(L)'
;MNACAYCSANAVYRDHESGVDLCPVHARLDVIGPRGEAPRPPLTIRPARPADVPRIVELANHFWGETEIECSGRSYQVDKLPAYVACDGDEIVGVVSYNREGDAVNVVMLNVLPRWQGRGAARGLINTVADLARAEGAERIIIATTNDDLPALGLYQRLGFTITGIRVGRLVAHHGGIEPGFAGIPVRDEIQMELRL
;
A
#
# COMPACT_ATOMS: atom_id res chain seq x y z
N MET A 1 -18.21 18.68 -14.98
CA MET A 1 -16.90 18.32 -14.38
C MET A 1 -17.10 18.32 -12.89
N ASN A 2 -16.71 17.25 -12.21
CA ASN A 2 -16.86 17.18 -10.76
C ASN A 2 -15.77 18.04 -10.08
N ALA A 3 -16.07 18.54 -8.90
CA ALA A 3 -15.08 19.21 -8.05
C ALA A 3 -14.22 18.15 -7.35
N CYS A 4 -12.97 18.47 -7.08
CA CYS A 4 -12.08 17.64 -6.27
C CYS A 4 -12.63 17.52 -4.84
N ALA A 5 -12.62 16.31 -4.28
CA ALA A 5 -13.10 16.03 -2.92
C ALA A 5 -12.34 16.82 -1.83
N TYR A 6 -11.13 17.27 -2.13
CA TYR A 6 -10.25 17.92 -1.15
C TYR A 6 -10.02 19.42 -1.38
N CYS A 7 -10.47 19.97 -2.52
CA CYS A 7 -10.39 21.41 -2.81
C CYS A 7 -11.39 21.79 -3.90
N SER A 8 -11.48 23.11 -4.22
CA SER A 8 -12.37 23.62 -5.25
C SER A 8 -11.90 23.45 -6.70
N ALA A 9 -10.74 22.85 -6.94
CA ALA A 9 -10.25 22.63 -8.30
C ALA A 9 -11.06 21.56 -9.03
N ASN A 10 -11.07 21.62 -10.36
CA ASN A 10 -11.71 20.58 -11.17
C ASN A 10 -11.02 19.24 -10.97
N ALA A 11 -11.79 18.20 -10.72
CA ALA A 11 -11.30 16.84 -10.66
C ALA A 11 -10.98 16.33 -12.08
N VAL A 12 -9.86 15.64 -12.20
CA VAL A 12 -9.39 15.03 -13.46
C VAL A 12 -9.23 13.52 -13.29
N TYR A 13 -9.15 13.05 -12.06
CA TYR A 13 -8.98 11.65 -11.70
C TYR A 13 -10.11 11.21 -10.77
N ARG A 14 -10.52 9.97 -10.89
CA ARG A 14 -11.40 9.31 -9.94
C ARG A 14 -10.64 8.13 -9.35
N ASP A 15 -10.51 8.15 -8.04
CA ASP A 15 -10.02 6.99 -7.30
C ASP A 15 -11.11 5.93 -7.27
N HIS A 16 -10.84 4.79 -7.86
CA HIS A 16 -11.83 3.71 -7.99
C HIS A 16 -12.10 2.97 -6.67
N GLU A 17 -11.14 2.91 -5.76
CA GLU A 17 -11.32 2.27 -4.46
C GLU A 17 -12.18 3.11 -3.52
N SER A 18 -11.91 4.40 -3.43
CA SER A 18 -12.66 5.32 -2.58
C SER A 18 -13.85 5.98 -3.28
N GLY A 19 -13.94 5.90 -4.61
CA GLY A 19 -14.93 6.59 -5.42
C GLY A 19 -14.76 8.11 -5.45
N VAL A 20 -13.62 8.64 -4.99
CA VAL A 20 -13.37 10.07 -4.79
C VAL A 20 -12.83 10.71 -6.06
N ASP A 21 -13.38 11.87 -6.41
CA ASP A 21 -12.90 12.68 -7.52
C ASP A 21 -11.73 13.58 -7.07
N LEU A 22 -10.60 13.54 -7.79
CA LEU A 22 -9.35 14.18 -7.43
C LEU A 22 -8.85 15.13 -8.53
N CYS A 23 -8.33 16.30 -8.14
CA CYS A 23 -7.57 17.16 -9.04
C CYS A 23 -6.11 16.63 -9.19
N PRO A 24 -5.32 17.14 -10.18
CA PRO A 24 -3.95 16.70 -10.37
C PRO A 24 -3.05 16.86 -9.14
N VAL A 25 -3.33 17.82 -8.28
CA VAL A 25 -2.58 18.03 -7.03
C VAL A 25 -2.95 16.98 -6.00
N HIS A 26 -4.24 16.65 -5.89
CA HIS A 26 -4.75 15.71 -4.92
C HIS A 26 -4.72 14.24 -5.39
N ALA A 27 -4.54 14.00 -6.66
CA ALA A 27 -4.10 12.71 -7.19
C ALA A 27 -2.61 12.43 -6.93
N ARG A 28 -1.85 13.43 -6.45
CA ARG A 28 -0.50 13.19 -5.95
C ARG A 28 -0.57 12.60 -4.55
N LEU A 29 0.24 11.63 -4.30
CA LEU A 29 0.27 10.79 -3.10
C LEU A 29 0.74 11.51 -1.81
N ASP A 30 0.94 12.82 -1.86
CA ASP A 30 1.43 13.63 -0.74
C ASP A 30 0.31 14.43 -0.06
N VAL A 31 -0.93 14.17 -0.43
CA VAL A 31 -1.98 15.08 -0.05
C VAL A 31 -2.52 14.77 1.33
N ILE A 32 -2.38 15.77 2.11
CA ILE A 32 -3.00 15.99 3.41
C ILE A 32 -4.50 16.22 3.20
N GLY A 33 -5.32 15.60 4.02
CA GLY A 33 -6.78 15.62 3.96
C GLY A 33 -7.46 16.97 3.75
N PRO A 34 -8.80 17.07 3.79
CA PRO A 34 -9.56 18.24 3.39
C PRO A 34 -9.10 19.51 4.10
N ARG A 35 -9.02 20.62 3.35
CA ARG A 35 -8.69 21.93 3.91
C ARG A 35 -9.74 22.29 4.96
N GLY A 36 -9.28 22.59 6.18
CA GLY A 36 -10.12 23.03 7.28
C GLY A 36 -10.39 21.99 8.36
N GLU A 37 -9.93 20.75 8.22
CA GLU A 37 -9.89 19.85 9.37
C GLU A 37 -8.78 20.27 10.34
N ALA A 38 -9.09 20.28 11.63
CA ALA A 38 -8.09 20.46 12.67
C ALA A 38 -6.96 19.43 12.49
N PRO A 39 -5.70 19.77 12.83
CA PRO A 39 -4.60 18.82 12.77
C PRO A 39 -4.98 17.56 13.53
N ARG A 40 -5.15 16.46 12.81
CA ARG A 40 -5.42 15.17 13.45
C ARG A 40 -4.14 14.71 14.13
N PRO A 41 -4.23 14.06 15.29
CA PRO A 41 -3.06 13.50 15.95
C PRO A 41 -2.32 12.55 14.99
N PRO A 42 -0.99 12.48 15.09
CA PRO A 42 -0.20 11.57 14.27
C PRO A 42 -0.63 10.12 14.53
N LEU A 43 -0.62 9.32 13.47
CA LEU A 43 -0.88 7.88 13.60
C LEU A 43 0.25 7.21 14.36
N THR A 44 -0.10 6.29 15.25
CA THR A 44 0.87 5.48 15.97
C THR A 44 1.18 4.21 15.17
N ILE A 45 2.45 3.91 14.98
CA ILE A 45 2.88 2.65 14.35
C ILE A 45 3.47 1.75 15.43
N ARG A 46 3.01 0.51 15.47
CA ARG A 46 3.47 -0.49 16.42
C ARG A 46 3.50 -1.90 15.81
N PRO A 47 4.26 -2.83 16.38
CA PRO A 47 4.16 -4.25 16.01
C PRO A 47 2.73 -4.76 16.19
N ALA A 48 2.29 -5.61 15.29
CA ALA A 48 1.02 -6.31 15.44
C ALA A 48 1.08 -7.31 16.60
N ARG A 49 -0.03 -7.43 17.31
CA ARG A 49 -0.22 -8.37 18.41
C ARG A 49 -1.12 -9.52 17.96
N PRO A 50 -1.13 -10.67 18.62
CA PRO A 50 -2.05 -11.75 18.29
C PRO A 50 -3.53 -11.30 18.24
N ALA A 51 -3.93 -10.36 19.09
CA ALA A 51 -5.28 -9.80 19.11
C ALA A 51 -5.62 -8.94 17.87
N ASP A 52 -4.62 -8.48 17.12
CA ASP A 52 -4.81 -7.66 15.91
C ASP A 52 -5.05 -8.52 14.65
N VAL A 53 -4.71 -9.82 14.71
CA VAL A 53 -4.80 -10.73 13.56
C VAL A 53 -6.18 -10.74 12.90
N PRO A 54 -7.31 -10.79 13.62
CA PRO A 54 -8.63 -10.72 13.01
C PRO A 54 -8.82 -9.45 12.17
N ARG A 55 -8.31 -8.31 12.64
CA ARG A 55 -8.41 -7.04 11.92
C ARG A 55 -7.49 -7.01 10.70
N ILE A 56 -6.31 -7.61 10.77
CA ILE A 56 -5.39 -7.75 9.62
C ILE A 56 -6.03 -8.61 8.52
N VAL A 57 -6.66 -9.72 8.89
CA VAL A 57 -7.40 -10.60 7.98
C VAL A 57 -8.59 -9.85 7.34
N GLU A 58 -9.33 -9.07 8.12
CA GLU A 58 -10.41 -8.22 7.60
C GLU A 58 -9.90 -7.21 6.57
N LEU A 59 -8.79 -6.53 6.84
CA LEU A 59 -8.17 -5.60 5.90
C LEU A 59 -7.68 -6.32 4.63
N ALA A 60 -7.09 -7.51 4.74
CA ALA A 60 -6.69 -8.29 3.58
C ALA A 60 -7.90 -8.63 2.70
N ASN A 61 -8.98 -9.14 3.29
CA ASN A 61 -10.22 -9.41 2.56
C ASN A 61 -10.84 -8.15 1.93
N HIS A 62 -10.77 -7.02 2.63
CA HIS A 62 -11.31 -5.75 2.14
C HIS A 62 -10.59 -5.25 0.88
N PHE A 63 -9.25 -5.35 0.85
CA PHE A 63 -8.44 -4.81 -0.24
C PHE A 63 -8.14 -5.81 -1.35
N TRP A 64 -8.04 -7.10 -1.02
CA TRP A 64 -7.56 -8.14 -1.94
C TRP A 64 -8.62 -9.21 -2.22
N GLY A 65 -9.70 -9.27 -1.43
CA GLY A 65 -10.71 -10.33 -1.53
C GLY A 65 -10.24 -11.70 -1.02
N GLU A 66 -9.01 -11.79 -0.54
CA GLU A 66 -8.38 -13.04 -0.12
C GLU A 66 -7.39 -12.83 1.03
N THR A 67 -7.01 -13.92 1.70
CA THR A 67 -6.05 -13.92 2.80
C THR A 67 -4.76 -14.67 2.48
N GLU A 68 -4.73 -15.33 1.33
CA GLU A 68 -3.54 -15.93 0.75
C GLU A 68 -3.04 -15.03 -0.39
N ILE A 69 -2.02 -14.24 -0.10
CA ILE A 69 -1.49 -13.25 -1.05
C ILE A 69 -0.31 -13.85 -1.80
N GLU A 70 -0.38 -13.83 -3.12
CA GLU A 70 0.76 -14.17 -3.96
C GLU A 70 1.62 -12.92 -4.21
N CYS A 71 2.88 -13.00 -3.83
CA CYS A 71 3.86 -11.93 -4.03
C CYS A 71 5.18 -12.52 -4.52
N SER A 72 5.73 -11.97 -5.60
CA SER A 72 7.00 -12.40 -6.19
C SER A 72 7.07 -13.90 -6.51
N GLY A 73 5.92 -14.53 -6.84
CA GLY A 73 5.81 -15.94 -7.19
C GLY A 73 5.75 -16.89 -6.00
N ARG A 74 5.43 -16.40 -4.82
CA ARG A 74 5.19 -17.18 -3.59
C ARG A 74 3.87 -16.80 -2.96
N SER A 75 3.19 -17.77 -2.34
CA SER A 75 1.96 -17.54 -1.58
C SER A 75 2.23 -17.40 -0.10
N TYR A 76 1.55 -16.46 0.54
CA TYR A 76 1.68 -16.14 1.96
C TYR A 76 0.31 -16.04 2.62
N GLN A 77 0.16 -16.70 3.76
CA GLN A 77 -1.02 -16.54 4.61
C GLN A 77 -0.81 -15.31 5.51
N VAL A 78 -1.63 -14.29 5.35
CA VAL A 78 -1.44 -12.98 6.03
C VAL A 78 -1.55 -13.08 7.55
N ASP A 79 -2.31 -14.04 8.06
CA ASP A 79 -2.48 -14.30 9.50
C ASP A 79 -1.24 -14.92 10.16
N LYS A 80 -0.29 -15.40 9.36
CA LYS A 80 0.96 -16.02 9.82
C LYS A 80 2.18 -15.14 9.66
N LEU A 81 2.03 -13.97 9.02
CA LEU A 81 3.13 -13.08 8.78
C LEU A 81 3.36 -12.12 9.95
N PRO A 82 4.62 -11.78 10.24
CA PRO A 82 4.91 -10.61 11.05
C PRO A 82 4.37 -9.36 10.39
N ALA A 83 3.86 -8.43 11.20
CA ALA A 83 3.26 -7.21 10.69
C ALA A 83 3.47 -6.02 11.63
N TYR A 84 3.40 -4.81 11.08
CA TYR A 84 3.19 -3.57 11.81
C TYR A 84 1.82 -2.98 11.44
N VAL A 85 1.19 -2.32 12.40
CA VAL A 85 -0.10 -1.66 12.22
C VAL A 85 0.03 -0.17 12.49
N ALA A 86 -0.68 0.63 11.69
CA ALA A 86 -0.88 2.06 11.93
C ALA A 86 -2.24 2.24 12.62
N CYS A 87 -2.25 2.98 13.72
CA CYS A 87 -3.42 3.18 14.55
C CYS A 87 -3.80 4.65 14.68
N ASP A 88 -5.10 4.95 14.61
CA ASP A 88 -5.71 6.22 15.00
C ASP A 88 -6.44 5.98 16.33
N GLY A 89 -5.80 6.33 17.46
CA GLY A 89 -6.21 5.83 18.77
C GLY A 89 -6.14 4.30 18.83
N ASP A 90 -7.26 3.67 19.14
CA ASP A 90 -7.36 2.21 19.21
C ASP A 90 -7.72 1.54 17.87
N GLU A 91 -8.10 2.33 16.87
CA GLU A 91 -8.50 1.83 15.56
C GLU A 91 -7.27 1.51 14.68
N ILE A 92 -7.16 0.27 14.20
CA ILE A 92 -6.17 -0.10 13.19
C ILE A 92 -6.67 0.36 11.83
N VAL A 93 -5.92 1.28 11.22
CA VAL A 93 -6.26 1.96 9.96
C VAL A 93 -5.32 1.63 8.82
N GLY A 94 -4.23 0.95 9.11
CA GLY A 94 -3.27 0.49 8.11
C GLY A 94 -2.43 -0.65 8.62
N VAL A 95 -1.85 -1.41 7.72
CA VAL A 95 -1.03 -2.58 8.00
C VAL A 95 0.06 -2.74 6.96
N VAL A 96 1.22 -3.21 7.38
CA VAL A 96 2.26 -3.79 6.53
C VAL A 96 2.60 -5.18 7.06
N SER A 97 2.50 -6.19 6.20
CA SER A 97 2.98 -7.55 6.48
C SER A 97 4.22 -7.83 5.65
N TYR A 98 5.16 -8.57 6.20
CA TYR A 98 6.43 -8.82 5.55
C TYR A 98 6.95 -10.23 5.88
N ASN A 99 7.90 -10.69 5.06
CA ASN A 99 8.62 -11.94 5.30
C ASN A 99 10.12 -11.73 5.07
N ARG A 100 10.97 -12.37 5.89
CA ARG A 100 12.42 -12.36 5.70
C ARG A 100 12.84 -13.51 4.79
N GLU A 101 13.60 -13.21 3.74
CA GLU A 101 14.13 -14.17 2.79
C GLU A 101 15.61 -13.91 2.51
N GLY A 102 16.47 -14.66 3.17
CA GLY A 102 17.92 -14.50 3.02
C GLY A 102 18.40 -13.08 3.37
N ASP A 103 18.93 -12.37 2.40
CA ASP A 103 19.41 -10.99 2.49
C ASP A 103 18.32 -9.93 2.29
N ALA A 104 17.09 -10.34 2.01
CA ALA A 104 15.98 -9.43 1.72
C ALA A 104 14.83 -9.53 2.72
N VAL A 105 14.11 -8.43 2.89
CA VAL A 105 12.77 -8.38 3.48
C VAL A 105 11.77 -8.16 2.36
N ASN A 106 10.83 -9.09 2.20
CA ASN A 106 9.77 -9.01 1.21
C ASN A 106 8.52 -8.40 1.86
N VAL A 107 8.05 -7.24 1.40
CA VAL A 107 6.78 -6.66 1.81
C VAL A 107 5.68 -7.36 1.03
N VAL A 108 4.84 -8.12 1.75
CA VAL A 108 3.78 -8.93 1.15
C VAL A 108 2.49 -8.14 1.01
N MET A 109 2.15 -7.34 2.01
CA MET A 109 0.93 -6.53 2.02
C MET A 109 1.22 -5.16 2.63
N LEU A 110 0.74 -4.11 1.99
CA LEU A 110 0.73 -2.75 2.54
C LEU A 110 -0.60 -2.09 2.19
N ASN A 111 -1.42 -1.86 3.19
CA ASN A 111 -2.72 -1.23 3.00
C ASN A 111 -2.97 -0.15 4.04
N VAL A 112 -3.64 0.92 3.62
CA VAL A 112 -4.13 2.00 4.49
C VAL A 112 -5.54 2.33 4.05
N LEU A 113 -6.48 2.33 4.99
CA LEU A 113 -7.87 2.68 4.70
C LEU A 113 -7.97 4.04 4.02
N PRO A 114 -8.83 4.21 3.00
CA PRO A 114 -8.88 5.43 2.17
C PRO A 114 -8.98 6.72 2.98
N ARG A 115 -9.80 6.73 4.05
CA ARG A 115 -10.00 7.89 4.92
C ARG A 115 -8.72 8.36 5.64
N TRP A 116 -7.71 7.49 5.78
CA TRP A 116 -6.44 7.76 6.46
C TRP A 116 -5.24 7.85 5.49
N GLN A 117 -5.47 7.68 4.20
CA GLN A 117 -4.45 7.93 3.19
C GLN A 117 -4.02 9.40 3.18
N GLY A 118 -2.83 9.69 2.63
CA GLY A 118 -2.27 11.04 2.62
C GLY A 118 -1.77 11.55 3.99
N ARG A 119 -1.93 10.81 5.08
CA ARG A 119 -1.49 11.15 6.44
C ARG A 119 -0.11 10.58 6.81
N GLY A 120 0.61 10.00 5.85
CA GLY A 120 1.94 9.43 6.07
C GLY A 120 1.96 8.01 6.62
N ALA A 121 0.81 7.34 6.82
CA ALA A 121 0.73 5.98 7.38
C ALA A 121 1.57 4.97 6.58
N ALA A 122 1.37 4.89 5.27
CA ALA A 122 2.10 3.96 4.41
C ALA A 122 3.62 4.23 4.43
N ARG A 123 4.02 5.50 4.36
CA ARG A 123 5.44 5.90 4.51
C ARG A 123 6.01 5.45 5.85
N GLY A 124 5.30 5.71 6.94
CA GLY A 124 5.73 5.31 8.28
C GLY A 124 5.84 3.80 8.43
N LEU A 125 4.88 3.03 7.92
CA LEU A 125 4.90 1.57 7.93
C LEU A 125 6.11 1.02 7.17
N ILE A 126 6.39 1.52 5.96
CA ILE A 126 7.57 1.11 5.18
C ILE A 126 8.87 1.49 5.88
N ASN A 127 8.97 2.70 6.43
CA ASN A 127 10.17 3.12 7.17
C ASN A 127 10.42 2.21 8.38
N THR A 128 9.36 1.83 9.11
CA THR A 128 9.48 0.91 10.26
C THR A 128 10.01 -0.46 9.82
N VAL A 129 9.54 -0.99 8.69
CA VAL A 129 10.06 -2.24 8.11
C VAL A 129 11.51 -2.05 7.66
N ALA A 130 11.87 -0.89 7.09
CA ALA A 130 13.24 -0.60 6.66
C ALA A 130 14.21 -0.53 7.86
N ASP A 131 13.79 0.08 8.95
CA ASP A 131 14.61 0.17 10.17
C ASP A 131 14.81 -1.21 10.81
N LEU A 132 13.75 -2.04 10.86
CA LEU A 132 13.86 -3.43 11.27
C LEU A 132 14.83 -4.21 10.38
N ALA A 133 14.65 -4.11 9.07
CA ALA A 133 15.46 -4.82 8.08
C ALA A 133 16.95 -4.49 8.23
N ARG A 134 17.28 -3.20 8.42
CA ARG A 134 18.68 -2.76 8.73
C ARG A 134 19.19 -3.36 10.03
N ALA A 135 18.38 -3.33 11.09
CA ALA A 135 18.76 -3.87 12.39
C ALA A 135 19.00 -5.38 12.34
N GLU A 136 18.32 -6.10 11.45
CA GLU A 136 18.47 -7.54 11.23
C GLU A 136 19.54 -7.87 10.16
N GLY A 137 20.26 -6.89 9.63
CA GLY A 137 21.30 -7.08 8.63
C GLY A 137 20.77 -7.53 7.25
N ALA A 138 19.57 -7.10 6.89
CA ALA A 138 19.09 -7.23 5.52
C ALA A 138 19.76 -6.19 4.63
N GLU A 139 19.98 -6.54 3.37
CA GLU A 139 20.61 -5.65 2.40
C GLU A 139 19.60 -4.88 1.58
N ARG A 140 18.33 -5.38 1.52
CA ARG A 140 17.29 -4.82 0.66
C ARG A 140 15.89 -5.14 1.13
N ILE A 141 14.94 -4.31 0.68
CA ILE A 141 13.51 -4.58 0.75
C ILE A 141 12.99 -4.78 -0.66
N ILE A 142 12.17 -5.81 -0.86
CA ILE A 142 11.48 -6.10 -2.11
C ILE A 142 9.99 -5.84 -1.91
N ILE A 143 9.36 -5.25 -2.91
CA ILE A 143 7.92 -5.04 -2.95
C ILE A 143 7.42 -5.24 -4.38
N ALA A 144 6.20 -5.72 -4.52
CA ALA A 144 5.52 -5.78 -5.80
C ALA A 144 4.22 -4.97 -5.75
N THR A 145 3.81 -4.44 -6.90
CA THR A 145 2.52 -3.78 -7.09
C THR A 145 2.02 -3.98 -8.51
N THR A 146 0.83 -3.50 -8.82
CA THR A 146 0.22 -3.63 -10.13
C THR A 146 0.55 -2.44 -11.03
N ASN A 147 0.48 -2.63 -12.35
CA ASN A 147 0.78 -1.58 -13.32
C ASN A 147 -0.16 -0.37 -13.24
N ASP A 148 -1.34 -0.54 -12.71
CA ASP A 148 -2.37 0.48 -12.56
C ASP A 148 -2.28 1.23 -11.22
N ASP A 149 -1.64 0.65 -10.19
CA ASP A 149 -1.52 1.25 -8.86
C ASP A 149 -0.52 2.42 -8.86
N LEU A 150 -0.88 3.48 -9.59
CA LEU A 150 -0.07 4.71 -9.68
C LEU A 150 0.22 5.33 -8.31
N PRO A 151 -0.70 5.30 -7.35
CA PRO A 151 -0.46 5.71 -5.98
C PRO A 151 0.71 4.97 -5.31
N ALA A 152 0.71 3.66 -5.33
CA ALA A 152 1.78 2.86 -4.74
C ALA A 152 3.10 3.04 -5.50
N LEU A 153 3.08 2.99 -6.84
CA LEU A 153 4.26 3.23 -7.68
C LEU A 153 4.92 4.57 -7.37
N GLY A 154 4.13 5.64 -7.26
CA GLY A 154 4.65 6.94 -6.89
C GLY A 154 5.17 7.00 -5.46
N LEU A 155 4.50 6.36 -4.48
CA LEU A 155 4.95 6.29 -3.10
C LEU A 155 6.32 5.59 -3.01
N TYR A 156 6.43 4.38 -3.58
CA TYR A 156 7.65 3.58 -3.47
C TYR A 156 8.86 4.27 -4.11
N GLN A 157 8.70 4.86 -5.30
CA GLN A 157 9.78 5.61 -5.94
C GLN A 157 10.24 6.82 -5.10
N ARG A 158 9.31 7.54 -4.44
CA ARG A 158 9.67 8.63 -3.52
C ARG A 158 10.32 8.16 -2.22
N LEU A 159 10.14 6.90 -1.85
CA LEU A 159 10.85 6.25 -0.74
C LEU A 159 12.21 5.70 -1.16
N GLY A 160 12.58 5.80 -2.43
CA GLY A 160 13.86 5.35 -2.96
C GLY A 160 13.85 3.96 -3.58
N PHE A 161 12.68 3.33 -3.70
CA PHE A 161 12.58 2.07 -4.44
C PHE A 161 12.82 2.30 -5.93
N THR A 162 13.51 1.37 -6.55
CA THR A 162 13.73 1.31 -7.99
C THR A 162 12.98 0.14 -8.60
N ILE A 163 12.44 0.30 -9.82
CA ILE A 163 11.82 -0.79 -10.56
C ILE A 163 12.93 -1.75 -11.00
N THR A 164 12.81 -3.02 -10.63
CA THR A 164 13.78 -4.06 -10.96
C THR A 164 13.25 -5.08 -11.95
N GLY A 165 11.93 -5.14 -12.14
CA GLY A 165 11.33 -6.06 -13.08
C GLY A 165 9.85 -5.78 -13.33
N ILE A 166 9.37 -6.29 -14.47
CA ILE A 166 7.96 -6.30 -14.84
C ILE A 166 7.60 -7.72 -15.29
N ARG A 167 6.57 -8.29 -14.68
CA ARG A 167 5.99 -9.57 -15.11
C ARG A 167 4.76 -9.32 -15.95
N VAL A 168 4.96 -9.27 -17.25
CA VAL A 168 3.90 -8.96 -18.23
C VAL A 168 2.80 -10.02 -18.19
N GLY A 169 1.56 -9.57 -18.11
CA GLY A 169 0.37 -10.43 -18.10
C GLY A 169 0.19 -11.29 -16.85
N ARG A 170 1.00 -11.10 -15.80
CA ARG A 170 0.97 -11.92 -14.59
C ARG A 170 -0.40 -11.88 -13.91
N LEU A 171 -1.00 -10.70 -13.79
CA LEU A 171 -2.27 -10.52 -13.11
C LEU A 171 -3.46 -11.00 -13.96
N VAL A 172 -3.37 -10.87 -15.27
CA VAL A 172 -4.39 -11.47 -16.18
C VAL A 172 -4.44 -12.99 -16.00
N ALA A 173 -3.28 -13.62 -15.88
CA ALA A 173 -3.22 -15.08 -15.63
C ALA A 173 -3.73 -15.46 -14.23
N HIS A 174 -3.48 -14.63 -13.23
CA HIS A 174 -3.95 -14.85 -11.85
C HIS A 174 -5.47 -14.67 -11.71
N HIS A 175 -6.02 -13.58 -12.24
CA HIS A 175 -7.45 -13.26 -12.14
C HIS A 175 -8.32 -13.97 -13.19
N GLY A 176 -7.70 -14.64 -14.18
CA GLY A 176 -8.44 -15.26 -15.29
C GLY A 176 -9.00 -14.27 -16.31
N GLY A 177 -8.60 -13.00 -16.26
CA GLY A 177 -9.06 -11.95 -17.16
C GLY A 177 -8.46 -10.57 -16.84
N ILE A 178 -8.84 -9.58 -17.63
CA ILE A 178 -8.46 -8.17 -17.41
C ILE A 178 -9.53 -7.52 -16.53
N GLU A 179 -9.10 -6.96 -15.41
CA GLU A 179 -9.95 -6.20 -14.50
C GLU A 179 -9.73 -4.68 -14.66
N PRO A 180 -10.76 -3.86 -14.39
CA PRO A 180 -10.60 -2.41 -14.36
C PRO A 180 -9.80 -2.02 -13.10
N GLY A 181 -8.73 -1.26 -13.29
CA GLY A 181 -7.90 -0.76 -12.22
C GLY A 181 -8.02 0.74 -12.00
N PHE A 182 -7.06 1.30 -11.27
CA PHE A 182 -6.99 2.71 -10.93
C PHE A 182 -7.06 3.60 -12.18
N ALA A 183 -7.89 4.64 -12.13
CA ALA A 183 -8.10 5.59 -13.21
C ALA A 183 -8.49 4.97 -14.57
N GLY A 184 -9.06 3.76 -14.58
CA GLY A 184 -9.44 3.03 -15.78
C GLY A 184 -8.27 2.33 -16.49
N ILE A 185 -7.09 2.29 -15.89
CA ILE A 185 -5.94 1.53 -16.38
C ILE A 185 -6.21 0.05 -16.12
N PRO A 186 -6.16 -0.83 -17.13
CA PRO A 186 -6.39 -2.26 -16.91
C PRO A 186 -5.33 -2.89 -16.01
N VAL A 187 -5.76 -3.70 -15.05
CA VAL A 187 -4.86 -4.52 -14.21
C VAL A 187 -4.31 -5.67 -15.05
N ARG A 188 -2.99 -5.70 -15.30
CA ARG A 188 -2.37 -6.70 -16.18
C ARG A 188 -1.05 -7.24 -15.67
N ASP A 189 -0.17 -6.33 -15.25
CA ASP A 189 1.25 -6.60 -15.08
C ASP A 189 1.67 -6.38 -13.62
N GLU A 190 2.51 -7.28 -13.10
CA GLU A 190 3.15 -7.08 -11.80
C GLU A 190 4.44 -6.28 -11.98
N ILE A 191 4.62 -5.24 -11.20
CA ILE A 191 5.83 -4.42 -11.17
C ILE A 191 6.60 -4.71 -9.89
N GLN A 192 7.83 -5.19 -10.04
CA GLN A 192 8.73 -5.50 -8.93
C GLN A 192 9.66 -4.33 -8.66
N MET A 193 9.84 -4.01 -7.40
CA MET A 193 10.66 -2.88 -6.96
C MET A 193 11.55 -3.27 -5.78
N GLU A 194 12.71 -2.63 -5.68
CA GLU A 194 13.69 -2.89 -4.63
C GLU A 194 14.20 -1.59 -4.02
N LEU A 195 14.34 -1.57 -2.69
CA LEU A 195 15.04 -0.55 -1.93
C LEU A 195 16.30 -1.17 -1.31
N ARG A 196 17.47 -0.66 -1.64
CA ARG A 196 18.73 -0.99 -0.96
C ARG A 196 18.82 -0.25 0.38
N LEU A 197 19.29 -0.95 1.42
CA LEU A 197 19.29 -0.47 2.80
C LEU A 197 20.64 0.12 3.25
#